data_a31173979041201f02e6f320f4369f8c
#
_entry.id   a31173979041201f02e6f320f4369f8c
#
_cell.length_a   1.000
_cell.length_b   1.000
_cell.length_c   1.000
_cell.angle_alpha   90.00
_cell.angle_beta   90.00
_cell.angle_gamma   90.00
#
_symmetry.space_group_name_H-M   'P 1'
#
loop_
_entity.id
_entity.type
_entity.pdbx_description
1 polymer ?
#
loop_
_entity_poly.entity_id
_entity_poly.type
_entity_poly.pdbx_seq_one_letter_code
_entity_poly.pdbx_strand_id
1 'polypeptide(L)'
;VRIGHAAEHVGDADVVVVSSAVRLSNAEVVEARRRGVPVIPRAEMLAELMRLRYAIAVAGAHGKTTTTSMIALVLERAGLDPTAVIGGRLSAFGSNARLGRGELMVAEADESDRSFLHLFPTVAVITNIDYEHLENYGGFGELQQAFVDFANKVPFYGAVVACADDAHLAPVLPKIARRLITYGLSAPTAEVWADEVTLAPMSVTATVHRRASAHGPAATLGRLDLQVPGRHNLLNALAAVAVGLDLDLSFEQIAAGLHEFRGAERRFEVRGEPNGILIVDDYGHHPTEVRAVLAAARTLNRPLVVVFQ
;
A
#
# COMPACT_ATOMS: atom_id res chain seq x y z
N VAL A 1 27.32 -8.36 -2.25
CA VAL A 1 27.10 -7.49 -1.06
C VAL A 1 28.42 -7.35 -0.33
N ARG A 2 28.80 -6.12 -0.01
CA ARG A 2 29.98 -5.79 0.82
C ARG A 2 29.50 -5.32 2.19
N ILE A 3 30.24 -5.67 3.22
CA ILE A 3 29.91 -5.28 4.60
C ILE A 3 30.75 -4.06 4.99
N GLY A 4 30.13 -3.10 5.67
CA GLY A 4 30.75 -1.84 6.06
C GLY A 4 30.68 -0.79 4.93
N HIS A 5 31.36 0.34 5.17
CA HIS A 5 31.40 1.48 4.26
C HIS A 5 32.84 1.85 3.96
N ALA A 6 33.24 1.80 2.69
CA ALA A 6 34.59 2.14 2.24
C ALA A 6 34.56 2.78 0.85
N ALA A 7 35.47 3.72 0.61
CA ALA A 7 35.54 4.46 -0.64
C ALA A 7 35.65 3.54 -1.88
N GLU A 8 36.41 2.44 -1.77
CA GLU A 8 36.59 1.46 -2.83
C GLU A 8 35.31 0.71 -3.21
N HIS A 9 34.25 0.75 -2.38
CA HIS A 9 32.96 0.11 -2.68
C HIS A 9 32.20 0.82 -3.81
N VAL A 10 32.51 2.07 -4.09
CA VAL A 10 31.92 2.80 -5.24
C VAL A 10 32.26 2.12 -6.57
N GLY A 11 33.47 1.49 -6.66
CA GLY A 11 33.85 0.72 -7.83
C GLY A 11 33.68 1.49 -9.13
N ASP A 12 32.99 0.88 -10.09
CA ASP A 12 32.61 1.42 -11.40
C ASP A 12 31.11 1.82 -11.50
N ALA A 13 30.51 2.17 -10.38
CA ALA A 13 29.09 2.53 -10.31
C ALA A 13 28.81 3.81 -11.13
N ASP A 14 27.72 3.77 -11.90
CA ASP A 14 27.15 4.93 -12.62
C ASP A 14 26.36 5.86 -11.72
N VAL A 15 25.84 5.33 -10.60
CA VAL A 15 25.04 6.07 -9.61
C VAL A 15 25.17 5.42 -8.23
N VAL A 16 25.19 6.24 -7.19
CA VAL A 16 25.12 5.80 -5.78
C VAL A 16 23.76 6.16 -5.21
N VAL A 17 23.01 5.16 -4.78
CA VAL A 17 21.67 5.34 -4.22
C VAL A 17 21.75 5.23 -2.70
N VAL A 18 21.22 6.23 -2.00
CA VAL A 18 21.28 6.30 -0.54
C VAL A 18 19.89 6.36 0.10
N SER A 19 19.74 5.75 1.28
CA SER A 19 18.59 5.99 2.14
C SER A 19 18.77 7.28 2.96
N SER A 20 17.68 7.82 3.50
CA SER A 20 17.69 9.00 4.37
C SER A 20 18.57 8.82 5.63
N ALA A 21 18.81 7.58 6.06
CA ALA A 21 19.66 7.24 7.19
C ALA A 21 21.16 7.41 6.91
N VAL A 22 21.59 7.47 5.65
CA VAL A 22 23.00 7.58 5.25
C VAL A 22 23.45 9.03 5.33
N ARG A 23 24.47 9.29 6.17
CA ARG A 23 25.05 10.64 6.34
C ARG A 23 25.88 11.04 5.12
N LEU A 24 25.90 12.34 4.81
CA LEU A 24 26.71 12.90 3.71
C LEU A 24 28.23 12.70 3.92
N SER A 25 28.68 12.42 5.15
CA SER A 25 30.06 12.10 5.51
C SER A 25 30.43 10.60 5.31
N ASN A 26 29.49 9.77 4.83
CA ASN A 26 29.76 8.37 4.52
C ASN A 26 30.86 8.28 3.44
N ALA A 27 31.82 7.36 3.63
CA ALA A 27 33.00 7.24 2.77
C ALA A 27 32.64 6.99 1.29
N GLU A 28 31.58 6.21 1.02
CA GLU A 28 31.09 5.94 -0.32
C GLU A 28 30.45 7.19 -0.96
N VAL A 29 29.69 7.97 -0.17
CA VAL A 29 29.10 9.24 -0.63
C VAL A 29 30.18 10.27 -0.95
N VAL A 30 31.19 10.39 -0.10
CA VAL A 30 32.33 11.31 -0.29
C VAL A 30 33.12 10.93 -1.55
N GLU A 31 33.41 9.65 -1.73
CA GLU A 31 34.15 9.17 -2.90
C GLU A 31 33.35 9.31 -4.20
N ALA A 32 32.06 8.98 -4.18
CA ALA A 32 31.19 9.17 -5.35
C ALA A 32 31.21 10.62 -5.82
N ARG A 33 31.04 11.59 -4.91
CA ARG A 33 31.10 13.02 -5.20
C ARG A 33 32.46 13.45 -5.74
N ARG A 34 33.56 12.95 -5.14
CA ARG A 34 34.92 13.24 -5.60
C ARG A 34 35.16 12.78 -7.03
N ARG A 35 34.52 11.67 -7.43
CA ARG A 35 34.60 11.09 -8.79
C ARG A 35 33.57 11.65 -9.78
N GLY A 36 32.65 12.51 -9.31
CA GLY A 36 31.55 13.03 -10.13
C GLY A 36 30.45 11.98 -10.40
N VAL A 37 30.40 10.89 -9.62
CA VAL A 37 29.31 9.91 -9.68
C VAL A 37 28.09 10.48 -8.98
N PRO A 38 26.90 10.54 -9.63
CA PRO A 38 25.69 11.02 -9.01
C PRO A 38 25.34 10.27 -7.72
N VAL A 39 24.91 11.00 -6.69
CA VAL A 39 24.39 10.45 -5.43
C VAL A 39 22.96 10.89 -5.29
N ILE A 40 22.03 9.94 -5.36
CA ILE A 40 20.59 10.20 -5.37
C ILE A 40 19.87 9.49 -4.22
N PRO A 41 18.74 10.04 -3.72
CA PRO A 41 17.88 9.36 -2.76
C PRO A 41 17.25 8.10 -3.34
N ARG A 42 16.95 7.13 -2.47
CA ARG A 42 16.23 5.90 -2.86
C ARG A 42 14.90 6.17 -3.55
N ALA A 43 14.15 7.19 -3.09
CA ALA A 43 12.87 7.57 -3.70
C ALA A 43 13.03 8.08 -5.14
N GLU A 44 14.12 8.80 -5.45
CA GLU A 44 14.43 9.27 -6.80
C GLU A 44 14.73 8.09 -7.73
N MET A 45 15.55 7.12 -7.28
CA MET A 45 15.80 5.91 -8.04
C MET A 45 14.51 5.11 -8.26
N LEU A 46 13.66 5.00 -7.23
CA LEU A 46 12.36 4.32 -7.36
C LEU A 46 11.49 5.03 -8.42
N ALA A 47 11.46 6.36 -8.42
CA ALA A 47 10.72 7.15 -9.40
C ALA A 47 11.21 6.89 -10.84
N GLU A 48 12.53 6.81 -11.05
CA GLU A 48 13.09 6.50 -12.37
C GLU A 48 12.76 5.07 -12.82
N LEU A 49 12.81 4.09 -11.91
CA LEU A 49 12.38 2.72 -12.22
C LEU A 49 10.88 2.64 -12.55
N MET A 50 10.05 3.43 -11.86
CA MET A 50 8.60 3.49 -12.12
C MET A 50 8.28 4.07 -13.51
N ARG A 51 9.08 5.01 -14.01
CA ARG A 51 8.89 5.57 -15.36
C ARG A 51 9.06 4.55 -16.49
N LEU A 52 9.77 3.46 -16.22
CA LEU A 52 10.02 2.38 -17.19
C LEU A 52 8.90 1.32 -17.21
N ARG A 53 7.87 1.47 -16.36
CA ARG A 53 6.81 0.49 -16.13
C ARG A 53 5.44 1.15 -16.06
N TYR A 54 4.39 0.37 -16.22
CA TYR A 54 3.06 0.78 -15.80
C TYR A 54 3.00 0.70 -14.27
N ALA A 55 3.17 1.83 -13.61
CA ALA A 55 3.43 1.87 -12.18
C ALA A 55 2.18 2.14 -11.36
N ILE A 56 1.97 1.34 -10.32
CA ILE A 56 0.92 1.47 -9.31
C ILE A 56 1.61 1.86 -8.01
N ALA A 57 1.31 3.05 -7.47
CA ALA A 57 1.87 3.51 -6.21
C ALA A 57 0.78 3.61 -5.13
N VAL A 58 1.03 3.01 -3.98
CA VAL A 58 0.08 2.96 -2.86
C VAL A 58 0.55 3.89 -1.74
N ALA A 59 -0.18 4.98 -1.53
CA ALA A 59 0.04 5.97 -0.49
C ALA A 59 -1.08 5.94 0.56
N GLY A 60 -0.85 6.60 1.69
CA GLY A 60 -1.78 6.75 2.80
C GLY A 60 -1.14 6.52 4.15
N ALA A 61 -1.66 7.10 5.20
CA ALA A 61 -1.11 6.93 6.55
C ALA A 61 -1.06 5.45 6.95
N HIS A 62 -2.15 4.72 6.73
CA HIS A 62 -2.30 3.32 7.15
C HIS A 62 -2.67 2.40 5.99
N GLY A 63 -2.29 1.11 6.10
CA GLY A 63 -2.68 0.06 5.15
C GLY A 63 -1.83 -0.02 3.87
N LYS A 64 -0.82 0.83 3.67
CA LYS A 64 0.06 0.82 2.50
C LYS A 64 0.63 -0.57 2.19
N THR A 65 1.37 -1.15 3.14
CA THR A 65 2.02 -2.46 3.00
C THR A 65 1.03 -3.56 2.63
N THR A 66 -0.10 -3.62 3.34
CA THR A 66 -1.13 -4.63 3.11
C THR A 66 -1.77 -4.46 1.73
N THR A 67 -2.13 -3.24 1.35
CA THR A 67 -2.75 -2.95 0.06
C THR A 67 -1.79 -3.23 -1.10
N THR A 68 -0.53 -2.79 -1.00
CA THR A 68 0.53 -3.07 -1.98
C THR A 68 0.73 -4.58 -2.16
N SER A 69 0.74 -5.30 -1.04
CA SER A 69 0.88 -6.75 -1.02
C SER A 69 -0.31 -7.47 -1.68
N MET A 70 -1.53 -7.04 -1.39
CA MET A 70 -2.74 -7.59 -1.99
C MET A 70 -2.76 -7.35 -3.51
N ILE A 71 -2.46 -6.12 -3.96
CA ILE A 71 -2.39 -5.79 -5.38
C ILE A 71 -1.32 -6.64 -6.07
N ALA A 72 -0.10 -6.70 -5.53
CA ALA A 72 0.99 -7.47 -6.11
C ALA A 72 0.65 -8.96 -6.24
N LEU A 73 -0.01 -9.54 -5.22
CA LEU A 73 -0.43 -10.94 -5.24
C LEU A 73 -1.54 -11.20 -6.27
N VAL A 74 -2.54 -10.34 -6.34
CA VAL A 74 -3.61 -10.42 -7.35
C VAL A 74 -3.03 -10.42 -8.76
N LEU A 75 -2.12 -9.48 -9.06
CA LEU A 75 -1.49 -9.36 -10.37
C LEU A 75 -0.61 -10.57 -10.69
N GLU A 76 0.11 -11.11 -9.70
CA GLU A 76 0.89 -12.33 -9.88
C GLU A 76 -0.01 -13.53 -10.21
N ARG A 77 -1.09 -13.73 -9.46
CA ARG A 77 -2.04 -14.84 -9.68
C ARG A 77 -2.80 -14.71 -10.99
N ALA A 78 -2.98 -13.48 -11.47
CA ALA A 78 -3.51 -13.22 -12.81
C ALA A 78 -2.49 -13.47 -13.94
N GLY A 79 -1.25 -13.87 -13.63
CA GLY A 79 -0.20 -14.17 -14.61
C GLY A 79 0.53 -12.94 -15.15
N LEU A 80 0.37 -11.77 -14.53
CA LEU A 80 0.97 -10.51 -15.01
C LEU A 80 2.41 -10.28 -14.50
N ASP A 81 2.92 -11.16 -13.62
CA ASP A 81 4.30 -11.17 -13.09
C ASP A 81 4.88 -9.79 -12.77
N PRO A 82 4.27 -9.02 -11.82
CA PRO A 82 4.67 -7.66 -11.54
C PRO A 82 6.00 -7.58 -10.81
N THR A 83 6.74 -6.47 -11.03
CA THR A 83 7.76 -6.03 -10.09
C THR A 83 7.08 -5.43 -8.85
N ALA A 84 7.48 -5.84 -7.65
CA ALA A 84 6.90 -5.36 -6.41
C ALA A 84 7.98 -4.79 -5.48
N VAL A 85 7.72 -3.61 -4.88
CA VAL A 85 8.55 -2.98 -3.85
C VAL A 85 7.65 -2.64 -2.66
N ILE A 86 7.79 -3.40 -1.58
CA ILE A 86 6.89 -3.40 -0.43
C ILE A 86 7.68 -2.99 0.81
N GLY A 87 7.11 -2.18 1.70
CA GLY A 87 7.78 -1.74 2.93
C GLY A 87 8.03 -2.85 3.95
N GLY A 88 7.27 -3.96 3.88
CA GLY A 88 7.45 -5.16 4.69
C GLY A 88 7.63 -6.41 3.83
N ARG A 89 8.00 -7.54 4.44
CA ARG A 89 8.06 -8.83 3.72
C ARG A 89 6.63 -9.34 3.45
N LEU A 90 6.36 -9.69 2.22
CA LEU A 90 5.17 -10.42 1.87
C LEU A 90 5.42 -11.93 2.02
N SER A 91 4.61 -12.60 2.81
CA SER A 91 4.75 -14.04 3.07
C SER A 91 4.75 -14.88 1.78
N ALA A 92 3.93 -14.49 0.80
CA ALA A 92 3.84 -15.16 -0.50
C ALA A 92 5.12 -15.01 -1.35
N PHE A 93 5.90 -13.94 -1.19
CA PHE A 93 7.13 -13.71 -1.95
C PHE A 93 8.41 -14.01 -1.16
N GLY A 94 8.31 -14.15 0.16
CA GLY A 94 9.47 -14.34 1.05
C GLY A 94 10.45 -13.16 1.08
N SER A 95 10.08 -12.00 0.50
CA SER A 95 10.91 -10.82 0.35
C SER A 95 10.06 -9.55 0.37
N ASN A 96 10.70 -8.41 0.62
CA ASN A 96 10.12 -7.07 0.51
C ASN A 96 10.27 -6.46 -0.90
N ALA A 97 11.02 -7.12 -1.79
CA ALA A 97 11.14 -6.72 -3.18
C ALA A 97 11.20 -7.95 -4.08
N ARG A 98 10.52 -7.88 -5.21
CA ARG A 98 10.51 -8.90 -6.24
C ARG A 98 10.66 -8.24 -7.61
N LEU A 99 11.60 -8.70 -8.40
CA LEU A 99 11.72 -8.32 -9.80
C LEU A 99 10.85 -9.27 -10.64
N GLY A 100 9.78 -8.72 -11.21
CA GLY A 100 8.93 -9.42 -12.18
C GLY A 100 9.40 -9.21 -13.61
N ARG A 101 8.91 -10.05 -14.52
CA ARG A 101 9.17 -9.97 -15.97
C ARG A 101 8.08 -9.18 -16.70
N GLY A 102 6.93 -8.96 -16.05
CA GLY A 102 5.80 -8.21 -16.60
C GLY A 102 6.08 -6.70 -16.67
N GLU A 103 5.19 -5.97 -17.31
CA GLU A 103 5.29 -4.52 -17.50
C GLU A 103 4.82 -3.72 -16.27
N LEU A 104 4.15 -4.39 -15.32
CA LEU A 104 3.60 -3.74 -14.15
C LEU A 104 4.62 -3.61 -13.02
N MET A 105 4.53 -2.51 -12.30
CA MET A 105 5.27 -2.29 -11.06
C MET A 105 4.31 -1.83 -9.96
N VAL A 106 4.35 -2.46 -8.80
CA VAL A 106 3.58 -2.05 -7.62
C VAL A 106 4.56 -1.62 -6.53
N ALA A 107 4.40 -0.42 -5.99
CA ALA A 107 5.29 0.10 -4.95
C ALA A 107 4.54 0.86 -3.87
N GLU A 108 5.06 0.81 -2.64
CA GLU A 108 4.64 1.73 -1.59
C GLU A 108 5.17 3.13 -1.87
N ALA A 109 4.33 4.12 -1.59
CA ALA A 109 4.63 5.53 -1.69
C ALA A 109 4.61 6.13 -0.27
N ASP A 110 5.79 6.48 0.24
CA ASP A 110 5.96 6.94 1.61
C ASP A 110 5.72 8.45 1.71
N GLU A 111 4.68 8.83 2.45
CA GLU A 111 4.34 10.22 2.73
C GLU A 111 5.13 10.79 3.90
N SER A 112 5.72 9.95 4.74
CA SER A 112 6.33 10.38 6.02
C SER A 112 7.40 11.45 5.86
N ASP A 113 8.23 11.37 4.82
CA ASP A 113 9.29 12.32 4.49
C ASP A 113 9.02 13.11 3.20
N ARG A 114 7.78 13.09 2.69
CA ARG A 114 7.33 13.69 1.43
C ARG A 114 7.94 13.04 0.18
N SER A 115 8.67 11.93 0.32
CA SER A 115 9.36 11.28 -0.80
C SER A 115 8.40 10.74 -1.87
N PHE A 116 7.15 10.41 -1.50
CA PHE A 116 6.11 10.00 -2.46
C PHE A 116 5.84 11.07 -3.54
N LEU A 117 6.13 12.35 -3.25
CA LEU A 117 6.00 13.43 -4.22
C LEU A 117 7.04 13.36 -5.36
N HIS A 118 8.07 12.53 -5.26
CA HIS A 118 9.00 12.27 -6.37
C HIS A 118 8.47 11.22 -7.35
N LEU A 119 7.46 10.43 -6.96
CA LEU A 119 6.91 9.36 -7.76
C LEU A 119 5.96 9.87 -8.85
N PHE A 120 5.91 9.16 -9.98
CA PHE A 120 5.02 9.43 -11.12
C PHE A 120 4.24 8.17 -11.49
N PRO A 121 3.27 7.74 -10.66
CA PRO A 121 2.53 6.52 -10.93
C PRO A 121 1.54 6.70 -12.09
N THR A 122 1.26 5.61 -12.80
CA THR A 122 0.14 5.52 -13.74
C THR A 122 -1.17 5.31 -12.98
N VAL A 123 -1.14 4.55 -11.88
CA VAL A 123 -2.25 4.42 -10.95
C VAL A 123 -1.79 4.82 -9.56
N ALA A 124 -2.43 5.82 -8.96
CA ALA A 124 -2.21 6.21 -7.58
C ALA A 124 -3.32 5.62 -6.69
N VAL A 125 -2.95 4.86 -5.69
CA VAL A 125 -3.90 4.35 -4.68
C VAL A 125 -3.72 5.15 -3.41
N ILE A 126 -4.80 5.70 -2.84
CA ILE A 126 -4.78 6.44 -1.58
C ILE A 126 -5.74 5.76 -0.61
N THR A 127 -5.17 5.18 0.46
CA THR A 127 -5.95 4.41 1.42
C THR A 127 -6.67 5.29 2.45
N ASN A 128 -5.99 6.28 2.99
CA ASN A 128 -6.49 7.22 4.01
C ASN A 128 -5.50 8.35 4.23
N ILE A 129 -5.92 9.39 4.94
CA ILE A 129 -5.07 10.46 5.47
C ILE A 129 -5.31 10.55 6.98
N ASP A 130 -4.25 10.56 7.79
CA ASP A 130 -4.36 10.71 9.23
C ASP A 130 -3.35 11.72 9.77
N TYR A 131 -3.47 12.10 11.05
CA TYR A 131 -2.59 13.06 11.73
C TYR A 131 -1.25 12.40 12.09
N GLU A 132 -0.47 12.06 11.07
CA GLU A 132 0.88 11.50 11.21
C GLU A 132 1.91 12.35 10.47
N HIS A 133 3.16 12.32 10.92
CA HIS A 133 4.32 12.95 10.26
C HIS A 133 4.19 14.45 10.00
N LEU A 134 3.38 15.15 10.82
CA LEU A 134 3.12 16.59 10.64
C LEU A 134 4.37 17.46 10.81
N GLU A 135 5.41 16.94 11.46
CA GLU A 135 6.73 17.58 11.55
C GLU A 135 7.39 17.83 10.18
N ASN A 136 7.01 17.05 9.17
CA ASN A 136 7.50 17.20 7.80
C ASN A 136 6.57 18.04 6.90
N TYR A 137 5.47 18.56 7.49
CA TYR A 137 4.48 19.39 6.82
C TYR A 137 4.20 20.63 7.67
N GLY A 138 3.81 21.72 7.06
CA GLY A 138 3.42 22.96 7.79
C GLY A 138 2.05 22.85 8.48
N GLY A 139 1.48 21.65 8.55
CA GLY A 139 0.20 21.34 9.18
C GLY A 139 -0.64 20.35 8.38
N PHE A 140 -1.78 19.98 8.92
CA PHE A 140 -2.64 18.95 8.32
C PHE A 140 -3.16 19.33 6.92
N GLY A 141 -3.45 20.60 6.69
CA GLY A 141 -3.88 21.08 5.37
C GLY A 141 -2.79 20.92 4.29
N GLU A 142 -1.52 21.08 4.65
CA GLU A 142 -0.40 20.84 3.72
C GLU A 142 -0.21 19.34 3.44
N LEU A 143 -0.40 18.48 4.45
CA LEU A 143 -0.41 17.05 4.26
C LEU A 143 -1.52 16.64 3.28
N GLN A 144 -2.75 17.12 3.48
CA GLN A 144 -3.85 16.87 2.55
C GLN A 144 -3.54 17.37 1.14
N GLN A 145 -2.94 18.56 1.01
CA GLN A 145 -2.56 19.11 -0.30
C GLN A 145 -1.48 18.25 -0.97
N ALA A 146 -0.52 17.70 -0.22
CA ALA A 146 0.49 16.80 -0.75
C ALA A 146 -0.11 15.52 -1.35
N PHE A 147 -1.16 14.95 -0.74
CA PHE A 147 -1.89 13.83 -1.33
C PHE A 147 -2.64 14.22 -2.61
N VAL A 148 -3.21 15.42 -2.68
CA VAL A 148 -3.83 15.95 -3.91
C VAL A 148 -2.77 16.14 -5.00
N ASP A 149 -1.62 16.68 -4.66
CA ASP A 149 -0.50 16.89 -5.59
C ASP A 149 0.03 15.56 -6.12
N PHE A 150 0.17 14.55 -5.24
CA PHE A 150 0.54 13.20 -5.63
C PHE A 150 -0.48 12.58 -6.59
N ALA A 151 -1.77 12.65 -6.26
CA ALA A 151 -2.85 12.15 -7.11
C ALA A 151 -2.86 12.83 -8.49
N ASN A 152 -2.61 14.13 -8.54
CA ASN A 152 -2.61 14.91 -9.78
C ASN A 152 -1.37 14.67 -10.67
N LYS A 153 -0.35 13.95 -10.21
CA LYS A 153 0.78 13.49 -11.03
C LYS A 153 0.43 12.32 -11.95
N VAL A 154 -0.66 11.63 -11.67
CA VAL A 154 -1.18 10.56 -12.54
C VAL A 154 -1.40 11.12 -13.95
N PRO A 155 -0.95 10.44 -15.02
CA PRO A 155 -1.15 10.89 -16.39
C PRO A 155 -2.64 10.85 -16.76
N PHE A 156 -3.00 11.52 -17.86
CA PHE A 156 -4.40 11.62 -18.30
C PHE A 156 -5.06 10.27 -18.61
N TYR A 157 -4.29 9.25 -18.94
CA TYR A 157 -4.74 7.89 -19.22
C TYR A 157 -4.73 6.96 -18.01
N GLY A 158 -4.24 7.45 -16.86
CA GLY A 158 -4.18 6.70 -15.64
C GLY A 158 -5.41 6.89 -14.75
N ALA A 159 -5.33 6.42 -13.52
CA ALA A 159 -6.42 6.53 -12.53
C ALA A 159 -5.91 6.81 -11.11
N VAL A 160 -6.76 7.43 -10.31
CA VAL A 160 -6.61 7.53 -8.86
C VAL A 160 -7.66 6.63 -8.22
N VAL A 161 -7.22 5.68 -7.39
CA VAL A 161 -8.08 4.81 -6.60
C VAL A 161 -8.07 5.31 -5.16
N ALA A 162 -9.22 5.73 -4.61
CA ALA A 162 -9.27 6.42 -3.33
C ALA A 162 -10.40 5.92 -2.42
N CYS A 163 -10.10 5.78 -1.13
CA CYS A 163 -11.08 5.39 -0.12
C CYS A 163 -12.06 6.54 0.16
N ALA A 164 -13.33 6.34 -0.19
CA ALA A 164 -14.39 7.32 0.05
C ALA A 164 -14.91 7.30 1.50
N ASP A 165 -14.61 6.28 2.26
CA ASP A 165 -15.00 6.16 3.68
C ASP A 165 -14.08 6.97 4.62
N ASP A 166 -12.90 7.39 4.15
CA ASP A 166 -11.97 8.11 4.98
C ASP A 166 -12.39 9.58 5.16
N ALA A 167 -12.57 9.98 6.42
CA ALA A 167 -13.10 11.30 6.75
C ALA A 167 -12.18 12.47 6.38
N HIS A 168 -10.87 12.21 6.26
CA HIS A 168 -9.86 13.22 5.93
C HIS A 168 -9.53 13.25 4.44
N LEU A 169 -9.69 12.13 3.75
CA LEU A 169 -9.50 12.02 2.31
C LEU A 169 -10.75 12.49 1.53
N ALA A 170 -11.95 12.10 1.95
CA ALA A 170 -13.20 12.43 1.25
C ALA A 170 -13.37 13.93 0.91
N PRO A 171 -13.04 14.88 1.82
CA PRO A 171 -13.18 16.32 1.53
C PRO A 171 -12.22 16.83 0.44
N VAL A 172 -11.13 16.13 0.16
CA VAL A 172 -10.13 16.55 -0.83
C VAL A 172 -10.26 15.84 -2.17
N LEU A 173 -11.07 14.79 -2.27
CA LEU A 173 -11.35 14.09 -3.54
C LEU A 173 -11.79 15.04 -4.67
N PRO A 174 -12.64 16.07 -4.44
CA PRO A 174 -13.03 17.00 -5.50
C PRO A 174 -11.88 17.85 -6.08
N LYS A 175 -10.72 17.90 -5.40
CA LYS A 175 -9.52 18.63 -5.90
C LYS A 175 -8.66 17.75 -6.83
N ILE A 176 -8.98 16.47 -6.96
CA ILE A 176 -8.29 15.55 -7.85
C ILE A 176 -8.81 15.73 -9.27
N ALA A 177 -7.96 16.25 -10.16
CA ALA A 177 -8.29 16.53 -11.55
C ALA A 177 -7.95 15.34 -12.48
N ARG A 178 -8.00 14.13 -11.98
CA ARG A 178 -7.71 12.88 -12.71
C ARG A 178 -8.89 11.94 -12.62
N ARG A 179 -8.91 10.92 -13.47
CA ARG A 179 -9.94 9.87 -13.40
C ARG A 179 -9.89 9.24 -12.00
N LEU A 180 -10.98 9.37 -11.28
CA LEU A 180 -11.10 8.93 -9.90
C LEU A 180 -11.99 7.69 -9.83
N ILE A 181 -11.51 6.65 -9.18
CA ILE A 181 -12.25 5.43 -8.85
C ILE A 181 -12.34 5.38 -7.34
N THR A 182 -13.52 5.47 -6.78
CA THR A 182 -13.73 5.47 -5.34
C THR A 182 -14.11 4.08 -4.84
N TYR A 183 -13.62 3.73 -3.65
CA TYR A 183 -14.04 2.50 -2.97
C TYR A 183 -14.40 2.77 -1.51
N GLY A 184 -15.24 1.89 -0.93
CA GLY A 184 -15.65 2.01 0.47
C GLY A 184 -16.63 0.94 0.90
N LEU A 185 -17.03 0.99 2.16
CA LEU A 185 -18.03 0.13 2.79
C LEU A 185 -19.27 0.91 3.24
N SER A 186 -19.14 2.21 3.39
CA SER A 186 -20.18 3.09 3.97
C SER A 186 -20.50 4.28 3.08
N ALA A 187 -19.59 4.71 2.22
CA ALA A 187 -19.79 5.85 1.34
C ALA A 187 -20.81 5.51 0.22
N PRO A 188 -21.95 6.20 0.16
CA PRO A 188 -23.02 5.87 -0.79
C PRO A 188 -22.63 6.12 -2.26
N THR A 189 -21.58 6.91 -2.48
CA THR A 189 -21.08 7.27 -3.81
C THR A 189 -19.88 6.44 -4.25
N ALA A 190 -19.42 5.47 -3.45
CA ALA A 190 -18.31 4.61 -3.82
C ALA A 190 -18.63 3.81 -5.10
N GLU A 191 -17.69 3.76 -6.05
CA GLU A 191 -17.83 2.99 -7.29
C GLU A 191 -17.63 1.50 -7.06
N VAL A 192 -16.72 1.13 -6.17
CA VAL A 192 -16.51 -0.25 -5.72
C VAL A 192 -16.83 -0.31 -4.23
N TRP A 193 -17.78 -1.14 -3.84
CA TRP A 193 -18.15 -1.28 -2.43
C TRP A 193 -18.50 -2.71 -2.08
N ALA A 194 -18.64 -2.98 -0.78
CA ALA A 194 -19.08 -4.28 -0.30
C ALA A 194 -20.13 -4.13 0.81
N ASP A 195 -21.05 -5.07 0.83
CA ASP A 195 -22.05 -5.25 1.89
C ASP A 195 -22.05 -6.70 2.39
N GLU A 196 -23.09 -7.08 3.17
CA GLU A 196 -23.21 -8.41 3.77
C GLU A 196 -21.93 -8.86 4.48
N VAL A 197 -21.22 -7.91 5.13
CA VAL A 197 -19.91 -8.13 5.73
C VAL A 197 -20.02 -9.04 6.96
N THR A 198 -19.33 -10.16 6.92
CA THR A 198 -19.19 -11.07 8.06
C THR A 198 -17.74 -11.07 8.54
N LEU A 199 -17.52 -10.65 9.79
CA LEU A 199 -16.22 -10.68 10.44
C LEU A 199 -16.10 -11.96 11.28
N ALA A 200 -15.21 -12.83 10.89
CA ALA A 200 -14.90 -14.07 11.60
C ALA A 200 -13.49 -14.02 12.21
N PRO A 201 -13.14 -14.98 13.10
CA PRO A 201 -11.83 -15.05 13.73
C PRO A 201 -10.71 -15.06 12.72
N MET A 202 -10.14 -14.78 11.99
CA MET A 202 -9.05 -14.87 11.01
C MET A 202 -9.51 -14.71 9.57
N SER A 203 -10.78 -14.33 9.33
CA SER A 203 -11.28 -14.13 7.97
C SER A 203 -12.35 -13.05 7.91
N VAL A 204 -12.56 -12.53 6.70
CA VAL A 204 -13.67 -11.62 6.39
C VAL A 204 -14.31 -12.06 5.10
N THR A 205 -15.65 -12.13 5.08
CA THR A 205 -16.39 -12.34 3.84
C THR A 205 -17.34 -11.18 3.58
N ALA A 206 -17.55 -10.85 2.30
CA ALA A 206 -18.44 -9.79 1.90
C ALA A 206 -18.95 -10.02 0.46
N THR A 207 -20.05 -9.41 0.10
CA THR A 207 -20.54 -9.33 -1.28
C THR A 207 -20.05 -8.02 -1.90
N VAL A 208 -19.33 -8.10 -3.02
CA VAL A 208 -18.70 -6.95 -3.68
C VAL A 208 -19.54 -6.51 -4.87
N HIS A 209 -19.67 -5.20 -5.02
CA HIS A 209 -20.43 -4.55 -6.06
C HIS A 209 -19.60 -3.51 -6.80
N ARG A 210 -19.97 -3.19 -8.02
CA ARG A 210 -19.40 -2.09 -8.82
C ARG A 210 -20.52 -1.31 -9.49
N ARG A 211 -20.30 -0.01 -9.66
CA ARG A 211 -21.07 0.87 -10.56
C ARG A 211 -20.13 1.58 -11.52
N ALA A 212 -20.61 1.92 -12.69
CA ALA A 212 -19.80 2.57 -13.71
C ALA A 212 -19.48 4.05 -13.39
N SER A 213 -20.22 4.66 -12.45
CA SER A 213 -19.99 6.01 -11.92
C SER A 213 -20.77 6.15 -10.63
N ALA A 214 -20.52 7.21 -9.85
CA ALA A 214 -21.16 7.46 -8.55
C ALA A 214 -22.72 7.36 -8.56
N HIS A 215 -23.35 7.55 -9.72
CA HIS A 215 -24.82 7.49 -9.90
C HIS A 215 -25.26 6.49 -10.98
N GLY A 216 -24.33 5.69 -11.50
CA GLY A 216 -24.61 4.68 -12.52
C GLY A 216 -25.29 3.43 -11.95
N PRO A 217 -25.76 2.53 -12.83
CA PRO A 217 -26.33 1.27 -12.41
C PRO A 217 -25.27 0.43 -11.67
N ALA A 218 -25.71 -0.22 -10.60
CA ALA A 218 -24.89 -1.12 -9.81
C ALA A 218 -24.98 -2.54 -10.35
N ALA A 219 -23.86 -3.26 -10.30
CA ALA A 219 -23.79 -4.68 -10.57
C ALA A 219 -23.11 -5.40 -9.39
N THR A 220 -23.65 -6.54 -8.99
CA THR A 220 -22.99 -7.43 -8.05
C THR A 220 -21.91 -8.19 -8.80
N LEU A 221 -20.67 -8.11 -8.31
CA LEU A 221 -19.53 -8.82 -8.88
C LEU A 221 -19.42 -10.25 -8.34
N GLY A 222 -19.66 -10.42 -7.03
CA GLY A 222 -19.61 -11.71 -6.38
C GLY A 222 -19.18 -11.64 -4.93
N ARG A 223 -18.91 -12.82 -4.34
CA ARG A 223 -18.45 -12.96 -2.97
C ARG A 223 -16.93 -12.86 -2.88
N LEU A 224 -16.44 -12.08 -1.93
CA LEU A 224 -15.05 -12.01 -1.53
C LEU A 224 -14.85 -12.76 -0.21
N ASP A 225 -13.80 -13.57 -0.11
CA ASP A 225 -13.41 -14.32 1.07
C ASP A 225 -11.92 -14.09 1.36
N LEU A 226 -11.65 -13.31 2.41
CA LEU A 226 -10.30 -12.96 2.84
C LEU A 226 -9.87 -13.83 4.01
N GLN A 227 -8.65 -14.35 3.96
CA GLN A 227 -8.04 -15.17 5.00
C GLN A 227 -7.21 -14.32 6.00
N VAL A 228 -7.64 -13.09 6.21
CA VAL A 228 -7.10 -12.15 7.20
C VAL A 228 -8.25 -11.42 7.90
N PRO A 229 -8.13 -11.13 9.20
CA PRO A 229 -9.23 -10.56 9.97
C PRO A 229 -9.35 -9.03 9.79
N GLY A 230 -10.51 -8.51 10.12
CA GLY A 230 -10.74 -7.09 10.34
C GLY A 230 -11.29 -6.32 9.13
N ARG A 231 -12.18 -5.38 9.45
CA ARG A 231 -12.84 -4.48 8.48
C ARG A 231 -11.84 -3.65 7.67
N HIS A 232 -10.71 -3.26 8.28
CA HIS A 232 -9.65 -2.51 7.61
C HIS A 232 -9.00 -3.32 6.48
N ASN A 233 -8.84 -4.64 6.64
CA ASN A 233 -8.32 -5.50 5.58
C ASN A 233 -9.33 -5.67 4.43
N LEU A 234 -10.63 -5.61 4.72
CA LEU A 234 -11.62 -5.56 3.64
C LEU A 234 -11.53 -4.26 2.84
N LEU A 235 -11.31 -3.11 3.49
CA LEU A 235 -11.06 -1.84 2.78
C LEU A 235 -9.78 -1.92 1.92
N ASN A 236 -8.68 -2.47 2.44
CA ASN A 236 -7.45 -2.68 1.67
C ASN A 236 -7.70 -3.60 0.46
N ALA A 237 -8.52 -4.64 0.63
CA ALA A 237 -8.88 -5.55 -0.45
C ALA A 237 -9.77 -4.88 -1.52
N LEU A 238 -10.69 -3.98 -1.12
CA LEU A 238 -11.50 -3.22 -2.08
C LEU A 238 -10.64 -2.28 -2.93
N ALA A 239 -9.55 -1.72 -2.39
CA ALA A 239 -8.57 -1.00 -3.21
C ALA A 239 -7.92 -1.91 -4.25
N ALA A 240 -7.53 -3.14 -3.86
CA ALA A 240 -6.97 -4.12 -4.80
C ALA A 240 -8.00 -4.57 -5.84
N VAL A 241 -9.28 -4.72 -5.46
CA VAL A 241 -10.38 -4.98 -6.40
C VAL A 241 -10.50 -3.84 -7.40
N ALA A 242 -10.53 -2.58 -6.94
CA ALA A 242 -10.65 -1.41 -7.82
C ALA A 242 -9.49 -1.33 -8.83
N VAL A 243 -8.24 -1.58 -8.38
CA VAL A 243 -7.06 -1.64 -9.26
C VAL A 243 -7.15 -2.80 -10.26
N GLY A 244 -7.53 -4.00 -9.80
CA GLY A 244 -7.65 -5.15 -10.69
C GLY A 244 -8.70 -4.96 -11.79
N LEU A 245 -9.87 -4.39 -11.42
CA LEU A 245 -10.93 -4.05 -12.38
C LEU A 245 -10.51 -2.95 -13.37
N ASP A 246 -9.66 -2.02 -12.95
CA ASP A 246 -9.10 -0.97 -13.82
C ASP A 246 -8.08 -1.52 -14.82
N LEU A 247 -7.47 -2.64 -14.49
CA LEU A 247 -6.55 -3.40 -15.35
C LEU A 247 -7.26 -4.52 -16.13
N ASP A 248 -8.60 -4.45 -16.26
CA ASP A 248 -9.44 -5.39 -17.00
C ASP A 248 -9.37 -6.85 -16.50
N LEU A 249 -8.98 -7.07 -15.23
CA LEU A 249 -9.08 -8.40 -14.63
C LEU A 249 -10.54 -8.73 -14.28
N SER A 250 -10.91 -9.99 -14.43
CA SER A 250 -12.21 -10.45 -13.97
C SER A 250 -12.26 -10.48 -12.42
N PHE A 251 -13.45 -10.31 -11.87
CA PHE A 251 -13.61 -10.37 -10.41
C PHE A 251 -13.19 -11.72 -9.84
N GLU A 252 -13.40 -12.82 -10.57
CA GLU A 252 -12.99 -14.16 -10.18
C GLU A 252 -11.47 -14.27 -10.03
N GLN A 253 -10.71 -13.68 -10.97
CA GLN A 253 -9.23 -13.65 -10.89
C GLN A 253 -8.78 -12.85 -9.66
N ILE A 254 -9.41 -11.68 -9.44
CA ILE A 254 -9.09 -10.82 -8.30
C ILE A 254 -9.43 -11.52 -6.98
N ALA A 255 -10.63 -12.08 -6.86
CA ALA A 255 -11.07 -12.77 -5.66
C ALA A 255 -10.23 -14.00 -5.35
N ALA A 256 -9.82 -14.77 -6.37
CA ALA A 256 -8.91 -15.91 -6.20
C ALA A 256 -7.54 -15.47 -5.65
N GLY A 257 -6.94 -14.41 -6.19
CA GLY A 257 -5.69 -13.84 -5.70
C GLY A 257 -5.81 -13.34 -4.26
N LEU A 258 -6.89 -12.64 -3.93
CA LEU A 258 -7.14 -12.13 -2.58
C LEU A 258 -7.42 -13.26 -1.57
N HIS A 259 -8.07 -14.35 -1.99
CA HIS A 259 -8.28 -15.53 -1.14
C HIS A 259 -6.98 -16.20 -0.70
N GLU A 260 -5.92 -16.12 -1.50
CA GLU A 260 -4.61 -16.68 -1.15
C GLU A 260 -3.79 -15.76 -0.23
N PHE A 261 -4.21 -14.51 -0.01
CA PHE A 261 -3.51 -13.58 0.86
C PHE A 261 -3.57 -14.04 2.33
N ARG A 262 -2.41 -14.19 2.98
CA ARG A 262 -2.27 -14.65 4.39
C ARG A 262 -1.72 -13.56 5.31
N GLY A 263 -1.64 -12.32 4.85
CA GLY A 263 -1.07 -11.21 5.59
C GLY A 263 0.32 -10.80 5.12
N ALA A 264 0.79 -9.68 5.64
CA ALA A 264 2.16 -9.21 5.53
C ALA A 264 2.86 -9.36 6.88
N GLU A 265 4.19 -9.39 6.87
CA GLU A 265 5.00 -9.48 8.09
C GLU A 265 4.62 -8.38 9.08
N ARG A 266 4.45 -8.76 10.35
CA ARG A 266 4.03 -7.88 11.44
C ARG A 266 2.71 -7.12 11.18
N ARG A 267 1.75 -7.72 10.47
CA ARG A 267 0.39 -7.20 10.26
C ARG A 267 -0.63 -8.28 10.65
N PHE A 268 -1.03 -8.28 11.94
CA PHE A 268 -1.81 -9.33 12.59
C PHE A 268 -1.19 -10.72 12.38
N GLU A 269 0.13 -10.80 12.48
CA GLU A 269 0.88 -12.02 12.19
C GLU A 269 0.81 -12.99 13.35
N VAL A 270 0.27 -14.19 13.09
CA VAL A 270 0.24 -15.26 14.09
C VAL A 270 1.62 -15.88 14.21
N ARG A 271 2.25 -15.72 15.37
CA ARG A 271 3.56 -16.31 15.71
C ARG A 271 3.47 -17.72 16.25
N GLY A 272 2.32 -18.11 16.77
CA GLY A 272 2.08 -19.46 17.32
C GLY A 272 1.00 -19.47 18.38
N GLU A 273 0.73 -20.65 18.92
CA GLU A 273 -0.29 -20.85 19.96
C GLU A 273 0.22 -21.81 21.08
N PRO A 274 1.33 -21.50 21.78
CA PRO A 274 1.83 -22.33 22.85
C PRO A 274 0.86 -22.34 24.03
N ASN A 275 0.57 -23.54 24.57
CA ASN A 275 -0.33 -23.74 25.72
C ASN A 275 -1.74 -23.13 25.54
N GLY A 276 -2.24 -23.03 24.30
CA GLY A 276 -3.54 -22.43 24.00
C GLY A 276 -3.54 -20.89 24.04
N ILE A 277 -2.38 -20.24 24.13
CA ILE A 277 -2.22 -18.78 24.08
C ILE A 277 -1.83 -18.39 22.66
N LEU A 278 -2.76 -17.74 21.94
CA LEU A 278 -2.47 -17.21 20.61
C LEU A 278 -1.58 -15.97 20.71
N ILE A 279 -0.41 -16.03 20.10
CA ILE A 279 0.55 -14.92 20.04
C ILE A 279 0.44 -14.27 18.67
N VAL A 280 0.10 -12.97 18.67
CA VAL A 280 -0.03 -12.16 17.45
C VAL A 280 0.94 -10.98 17.54
N ASP A 281 1.70 -10.76 16.47
CA ASP A 281 2.60 -9.62 16.29
C ASP A 281 1.99 -8.63 15.29
N ASP A 282 1.93 -7.35 15.69
CA ASP A 282 1.46 -6.28 14.83
C ASP A 282 2.34 -5.03 14.98
N TYR A 283 2.65 -4.39 13.89
CA TYR A 283 3.48 -3.18 13.85
C TYR A 283 2.70 -1.90 14.21
N GLY A 284 1.40 -2.00 14.45
CA GLY A 284 0.53 -0.87 14.75
C GLY A 284 1.05 -0.06 15.94
N HIS A 285 1.33 1.20 15.73
CA HIS A 285 1.83 2.14 16.74
C HIS A 285 1.00 3.43 16.80
N HIS A 286 0.25 3.74 15.75
CA HIS A 286 -0.70 4.85 15.74
C HIS A 286 -2.04 4.44 16.39
N PRO A 287 -2.74 5.33 17.12
CA PRO A 287 -4.01 5.00 17.79
C PRO A 287 -5.08 4.42 16.86
N THR A 288 -5.13 4.85 15.62
CA THR A 288 -6.06 4.35 14.59
C THR A 288 -5.74 2.89 14.24
N GLU A 289 -4.47 2.55 14.03
CA GLU A 289 -4.02 1.18 13.76
C GLU A 289 -4.30 0.26 14.95
N VAL A 290 -3.92 0.67 16.16
CA VAL A 290 -4.15 -0.10 17.39
C VAL A 290 -5.64 -0.41 17.57
N ARG A 291 -6.53 0.58 17.36
CA ARG A 291 -7.99 0.34 17.43
C ARG A 291 -8.46 -0.70 16.43
N ALA A 292 -7.97 -0.64 15.18
CA ALA A 292 -8.34 -1.56 14.13
C ALA A 292 -7.87 -3.00 14.44
N VAL A 293 -6.63 -3.14 14.90
CA VAL A 293 -6.04 -4.43 15.31
C VAL A 293 -6.78 -5.03 16.50
N LEU A 294 -7.07 -4.22 17.55
CA LEU A 294 -7.82 -4.69 18.70
C LEU A 294 -9.27 -5.06 18.35
N ALA A 295 -9.90 -4.34 17.44
CA ALA A 295 -11.23 -4.71 16.94
C ALA A 295 -11.21 -6.06 16.21
N ALA A 296 -10.17 -6.32 15.40
CA ALA A 296 -9.96 -7.61 14.77
C ALA A 296 -9.69 -8.72 15.82
N ALA A 297 -8.82 -8.47 16.80
CA ALA A 297 -8.51 -9.42 17.86
C ALA A 297 -9.74 -9.81 18.69
N ARG A 298 -10.69 -8.91 18.92
CA ARG A 298 -11.93 -9.20 19.65
C ARG A 298 -12.82 -10.25 18.97
N THR A 299 -12.72 -10.42 17.65
CA THR A 299 -13.47 -11.44 16.92
C THR A 299 -13.04 -12.86 17.29
N LEU A 300 -11.86 -13.03 17.92
CA LEU A 300 -11.36 -14.31 18.40
C LEU A 300 -12.12 -14.84 19.63
N ASN A 301 -12.93 -14.00 20.32
CA ASN A 301 -13.67 -14.35 21.53
C ASN A 301 -12.79 -14.96 22.63
N ARG A 302 -11.58 -14.45 22.80
CA ARG A 302 -10.62 -14.86 23.84
C ARG A 302 -10.28 -13.68 24.75
N PRO A 303 -9.87 -13.93 26.00
CA PRO A 303 -9.24 -12.89 26.84
C PRO A 303 -8.05 -12.28 26.09
N LEU A 304 -7.96 -10.95 26.10
CA LEU A 304 -6.95 -10.22 25.36
C LEU A 304 -5.94 -9.59 26.32
N VAL A 305 -4.66 -9.89 26.13
CA VAL A 305 -3.55 -9.21 26.79
C VAL A 305 -2.78 -8.43 25.71
N VAL A 306 -2.60 -7.13 25.92
CA VAL A 306 -1.90 -6.24 25.00
C VAL A 306 -0.55 -5.88 25.60
N VAL A 307 0.53 -6.15 24.86
CA VAL A 307 1.88 -5.66 25.14
C VAL A 307 2.17 -4.57 24.14
N PHE A 308 2.40 -3.35 24.60
CA PHE A 308 2.66 -2.19 23.76
C PHE A 308 3.97 -1.52 24.15
N GLN A 309 4.78 -1.14 23.17
CA GLN A 309 6.05 -0.47 23.38
C GLN A 309 6.08 0.88 22.66
#